data_9677442c90fda543ac7ca7bd2a252d33
#
_entry.id   9677442c90fda543ac7ca7bd2a252d33
#
_cell.length_a   1.000
_cell.length_b   1.000
_cell.length_c   1.000
_cell.angle_alpha   90.00
_cell.angle_beta   90.00
_cell.angle_gamma   90.00
#
_symmetry.space_group_name_H-M   'P 1'
#
loop_
_entity.id
_entity.type
_entity.pdbx_description
1 polymer ?
#
loop_
_entity_poly.entity_id
_entity_poly.type
_entity_poly.pdbx_seq_one_letter_code
_entity_poly.pdbx_strand_id
1 'polypeptide(L)'
;PSGKLTMTFPKNVGQIPLYYAHKNTGRPLHEGKWFEKFRSNYLDVDNEPLYPFGYGLSYTTFNYGDITLDRTSMPMDGSLTAKVILTNTGSRDGAEVVQLYIRDKVAESTRPVKELKGFQKVFLKAGESREITFKITPDLLKYYNYELQYVAEPGAFDLMIGTDSQHVKTATFVLRSEEHTSELQ
;
A
#
# COMPACT_ATOMS: atom_id res chain seq x y z
N PRO A 1 -5.08 -16.10 16.18
CA PRO A 1 -5.29 -16.06 14.73
C PRO A 1 -4.28 -15.14 14.07
N SER A 2 -4.00 -15.35 12.80
CA SER A 2 -3.12 -14.52 11.99
C SER A 2 -3.51 -14.56 10.50
N GLY A 3 -4.68 -15.12 10.19
CA GLY A 3 -5.24 -15.12 8.85
C GLY A 3 -5.72 -13.72 8.47
N LYS A 4 -5.58 -13.35 7.18
CA LYS A 4 -6.03 -12.08 6.63
C LYS A 4 -7.06 -12.33 5.54
N LEU A 5 -8.05 -11.45 5.42
CA LEU A 5 -9.05 -11.50 4.36
C LEU A 5 -8.38 -11.24 3.00
N THR A 6 -8.70 -12.05 2.03
CA THR A 6 -8.22 -11.92 0.64
C THR A 6 -9.21 -11.18 -0.27
N MET A 7 -10.21 -10.56 0.33
CA MET A 7 -11.23 -9.76 -0.35
C MET A 7 -11.72 -8.63 0.56
N THR A 8 -12.33 -7.62 -0.04
CA THR A 8 -13.00 -6.52 0.66
C THR A 8 -14.44 -6.90 0.97
N PHE A 9 -14.91 -6.62 2.18
CA PHE A 9 -16.30 -6.87 2.58
C PHE A 9 -17.06 -5.53 2.61
N PRO A 10 -18.15 -5.38 1.83
CA PRO A 10 -18.95 -4.17 1.83
C PRO A 10 -19.81 -4.05 3.09
N LYS A 11 -20.24 -2.84 3.43
CA LYS A 11 -21.23 -2.55 4.48
C LYS A 11 -22.64 -2.94 4.05
N ASN A 12 -22.94 -2.80 2.77
CA ASN A 12 -24.21 -3.21 2.17
C ASN A 12 -24.03 -3.61 0.69
N VAL A 13 -25.05 -4.20 0.11
CA VAL A 13 -25.06 -4.67 -1.30
C VAL A 13 -24.89 -3.51 -2.28
N GLY A 14 -25.38 -2.31 -1.93
CA GLY A 14 -25.29 -1.12 -2.80
C GLY A 14 -23.87 -0.61 -3.04
N GLN A 15 -22.89 -1.06 -2.25
CA GLN A 15 -21.48 -0.73 -2.47
C GLN A 15 -20.79 -1.60 -3.54
N ILE A 16 -21.40 -2.69 -3.99
CA ILE A 16 -20.79 -3.62 -4.95
C ILE A 16 -20.84 -3.02 -6.37
N PRO A 17 -19.69 -3.04 -7.11
CA PRO A 17 -18.39 -3.66 -6.78
C PRO A 17 -17.54 -2.78 -5.86
N LEU A 18 -16.93 -3.39 -4.84
CA LEU A 18 -16.03 -2.74 -3.90
C LEU A 18 -14.75 -3.57 -3.74
N TYR A 19 -13.61 -3.02 -4.20
CA TYR A 19 -12.31 -3.69 -4.13
C TYR A 19 -11.20 -2.67 -3.85
N TYR A 20 -10.16 -3.10 -3.12
CA TYR A 20 -9.11 -2.22 -2.63
C TYR A 20 -8.24 -1.62 -3.74
N ALA A 21 -8.08 -2.32 -4.86
CA ALA A 21 -7.23 -1.93 -6.00
C ALA A 21 -8.03 -1.19 -7.08
N HIS A 22 -9.07 -0.44 -6.69
CA HIS A 22 -9.87 0.32 -7.65
C HIS A 22 -9.04 1.45 -8.29
N LYS A 23 -9.44 1.86 -9.47
CA LYS A 23 -8.85 3.01 -10.17
C LYS A 23 -9.36 4.31 -9.58
N ASN A 24 -8.56 5.37 -9.72
CA ASN A 24 -9.00 6.71 -9.33
C ASN A 24 -10.19 7.15 -10.20
N THR A 25 -11.22 7.70 -9.56
CA THR A 25 -12.45 8.18 -10.22
C THR A 25 -12.33 9.60 -10.79
N GLY A 26 -11.18 10.27 -10.62
CA GLY A 26 -10.97 11.67 -11.00
C GLY A 26 -11.48 12.70 -9.99
N ARG A 27 -12.50 12.38 -9.22
CA ARG A 27 -13.03 13.20 -8.12
C ARG A 27 -13.24 12.36 -6.86
N PRO A 28 -12.19 11.76 -6.29
CA PRO A 28 -12.32 10.93 -5.11
C PRO A 28 -12.81 11.76 -3.92
N LEU A 29 -13.61 11.13 -3.06
CA LEU A 29 -13.95 11.72 -1.76
C LEU A 29 -12.70 11.66 -0.88
N HIS A 30 -12.40 12.76 -0.19
CA HIS A 30 -11.31 12.78 0.79
C HIS A 30 -11.72 11.99 2.04
N GLU A 31 -10.74 11.34 2.68
CA GLU A 31 -10.95 10.62 3.94
C GLU A 31 -11.64 11.52 4.99
N GLY A 32 -12.55 10.92 5.75
CA GLY A 32 -13.28 11.60 6.81
C GLY A 32 -14.47 12.46 6.36
N LYS A 33 -14.71 12.60 5.05
CA LYS A 33 -15.90 13.28 4.52
C LYS A 33 -16.88 12.26 3.99
N TRP A 34 -18.10 12.28 4.52
CA TRP A 34 -19.14 11.37 4.07
C TRP A 34 -19.86 11.88 2.83
N PHE A 35 -20.11 13.18 2.74
CA PHE A 35 -20.83 13.75 1.63
C PHE A 35 -20.17 15.07 1.17
N GLU A 36 -19.84 15.13 -0.09
CA GLU A 36 -19.38 16.32 -0.77
C GLU A 36 -19.95 16.32 -2.20
N LYS A 37 -20.60 17.42 -2.61
CA LYS A 37 -21.17 17.54 -3.96
C LYS A 37 -20.10 17.32 -5.03
N PHE A 38 -20.50 16.65 -6.11
CA PHE A 38 -19.64 16.38 -7.28
C PHE A 38 -18.43 15.49 -7.00
N ARG A 39 -18.48 14.69 -5.94
CA ARG A 39 -17.50 13.66 -5.63
C ARG A 39 -18.06 12.26 -5.91
N SER A 40 -17.16 11.30 -6.12
CA SER A 40 -17.56 9.90 -6.25
C SER A 40 -17.84 9.31 -4.88
N ASN A 41 -19.12 9.17 -4.55
CA ASN A 41 -19.58 8.61 -3.28
C ASN A 41 -20.90 7.84 -3.48
N TYR A 42 -21.17 6.93 -2.56
CA TYR A 42 -22.48 6.29 -2.44
C TYR A 42 -23.50 7.26 -1.82
N LEU A 43 -24.81 6.99 -2.02
CA LEU A 43 -25.87 7.90 -1.56
C LEU A 43 -26.19 7.73 -0.07
N ASP A 44 -26.21 6.50 0.41
CA ASP A 44 -26.73 6.09 1.72
C ASP A 44 -25.70 5.42 2.63
N VAL A 45 -24.47 5.29 2.16
CA VAL A 45 -23.35 4.70 2.89
C VAL A 45 -22.06 5.42 2.47
N ASP A 46 -21.08 5.49 3.37
CA ASP A 46 -19.77 6.02 3.03
C ASP A 46 -19.00 5.09 2.05
N ASN A 47 -17.84 5.54 1.56
CA ASN A 47 -17.03 4.77 0.62
C ASN A 47 -16.19 3.67 1.30
N GLU A 48 -16.15 3.66 2.63
CA GLU A 48 -15.34 2.73 3.39
C GLU A 48 -15.98 1.33 3.45
N PRO A 49 -15.21 0.26 3.33
CA PRO A 49 -15.71 -1.09 3.49
C PRO A 49 -16.05 -1.41 4.96
N LEU A 50 -16.82 -2.48 5.18
CA LEU A 50 -16.99 -3.06 6.52
C LEU A 50 -15.67 -3.66 7.02
N TYR A 51 -15.02 -4.47 6.15
CA TYR A 51 -13.67 -4.99 6.39
C TYR A 51 -12.83 -4.80 5.12
N PRO A 52 -11.68 -4.10 5.22
CA PRO A 52 -10.80 -3.91 4.08
C PRO A 52 -10.10 -5.22 3.66
N PHE A 53 -9.59 -5.25 2.45
CA PHE A 53 -8.67 -6.30 2.01
C PHE A 53 -7.46 -6.35 2.96
N GLY A 54 -7.05 -7.55 3.33
CA GLY A 54 -5.95 -7.75 4.26
C GLY A 54 -6.32 -7.63 5.74
N TYR A 55 -7.58 -7.33 6.08
CA TYR A 55 -8.06 -7.27 7.45
C TYR A 55 -7.93 -8.62 8.16
N GLY A 56 -7.62 -8.60 9.45
CA GLY A 56 -7.58 -9.80 10.27
C GLY A 56 -7.55 -9.47 11.75
N LEU A 57 -7.86 -10.46 12.57
CA LEU A 57 -7.86 -10.37 14.02
C LEU A 57 -6.65 -11.06 14.63
N SER A 58 -6.23 -10.62 15.80
CA SER A 58 -5.20 -11.24 16.62
C SER A 58 -5.64 -11.28 18.08
N TYR A 59 -5.00 -12.14 18.88
CA TYR A 59 -5.16 -12.11 20.35
C TYR A 59 -4.18 -11.14 21.03
N THR A 60 -3.42 -10.39 20.25
CA THR A 60 -2.51 -9.34 20.70
C THR A 60 -2.63 -8.11 19.79
N THR A 61 -1.96 -7.03 20.11
CA THR A 61 -1.96 -5.78 19.36
C THR A 61 -0.58 -5.49 18.80
N PHE A 62 -0.53 -4.91 17.60
CA PHE A 62 0.71 -4.55 16.92
C PHE A 62 0.75 -3.07 16.61
N ASN A 63 1.92 -2.47 16.79
CA ASN A 63 2.17 -1.08 16.40
C ASN A 63 3.23 -1.03 15.29
N TYR A 64 2.96 -0.20 14.29
CA TYR A 64 3.87 0.07 13.18
C TYR A 64 4.53 1.43 13.38
N GLY A 65 5.84 1.45 13.42
CA GLY A 65 6.64 2.67 13.37
C GLY A 65 6.54 3.36 12.02
N ASP A 66 7.25 4.47 11.84
CA ASP A 66 7.30 5.16 10.57
C ASP A 66 8.18 4.40 9.57
N ILE A 67 7.85 4.54 8.28
CA ILE A 67 8.62 3.93 7.22
C ILE A 67 9.90 4.72 7.01
N THR A 68 11.02 4.03 6.98
CA THR A 68 12.31 4.59 6.59
C THR A 68 12.75 3.98 5.25
N LEU A 69 13.23 4.84 4.35
CA LEU A 69 13.78 4.45 3.06
C LEU A 69 15.28 4.68 3.08
N ASP A 70 16.07 3.74 2.51
CA ASP A 70 17.53 3.92 2.40
C ASP A 70 17.88 5.05 1.41
N ARG A 71 16.96 5.37 0.51
CA ARG A 71 17.04 6.48 -0.45
C ARG A 71 15.64 6.92 -0.87
N THR A 72 15.49 8.16 -1.32
CA THR A 72 14.22 8.71 -1.82
C THR A 72 14.04 8.56 -3.32
N SER A 73 15.06 8.08 -4.03
CA SER A 73 15.00 7.81 -5.46
C SER A 73 15.84 6.60 -5.82
N MET A 74 15.44 5.87 -6.87
CA MET A 74 16.20 4.76 -7.42
C MET A 74 16.26 4.83 -8.95
N PRO A 75 17.35 4.38 -9.58
CA PRO A 75 17.44 4.26 -11.05
C PRO A 75 16.66 3.02 -11.55
N MET A 76 16.45 2.96 -12.87
CA MET A 76 15.70 1.87 -13.53
C MET A 76 16.34 0.49 -13.38
N ASP A 77 17.64 0.40 -13.10
CA ASP A 77 18.40 -0.83 -12.87
C ASP A 77 18.72 -1.08 -11.39
N GLY A 78 18.22 -0.21 -10.50
CA GLY A 78 18.54 -0.23 -9.08
C GLY A 78 17.50 -0.89 -8.19
N SER A 79 17.67 -0.66 -6.91
CA SER A 79 16.69 -1.05 -5.89
C SER A 79 16.68 -0.04 -4.75
N LEU A 80 15.59 -0.06 -3.99
CA LEU A 80 15.37 0.73 -2.79
C LEU A 80 14.95 -0.21 -1.66
N THR A 81 15.37 0.08 -0.44
CA THR A 81 15.01 -0.69 0.75
C THR A 81 14.08 0.14 1.63
N ALA A 82 12.89 -0.39 1.87
CA ALA A 82 11.94 0.16 2.82
C ALA A 82 11.95 -0.65 4.11
N LYS A 83 11.96 0.04 5.26
CA LYS A 83 12.00 -0.56 6.60
C LYS A 83 10.90 0.01 7.48
N VAL A 84 10.35 -0.83 8.35
CA VAL A 84 9.41 -0.43 9.39
C VAL A 84 9.69 -1.24 10.66
N ILE A 85 9.56 -0.62 11.83
CA ILE A 85 9.63 -1.34 13.10
C ILE A 85 8.22 -1.82 13.44
N LEU A 86 8.06 -3.13 13.57
CA LEU A 86 6.84 -3.77 14.07
C LEU A 86 7.04 -4.14 15.54
N THR A 87 6.14 -3.70 16.41
CA THR A 87 6.17 -4.00 17.85
C THR A 87 4.88 -4.71 18.25
N ASN A 88 5.00 -5.83 18.95
CA ASN A 88 3.87 -6.43 19.66
C ASN A 88 3.65 -5.66 20.96
N THR A 89 2.61 -4.83 21.01
CA THR A 89 2.28 -3.99 22.17
C THR A 89 1.33 -4.64 23.15
N GLY A 90 0.83 -5.84 22.84
CA GLY A 90 -0.06 -6.58 23.74
C GLY A 90 0.70 -7.48 24.69
N SER A 91 -0.06 -8.18 25.54
CA SER A 91 0.45 -9.06 26.60
C SER A 91 0.62 -10.52 26.17
N ARG A 92 0.38 -10.86 24.91
CA ARG A 92 0.45 -12.23 24.39
C ARG A 92 1.35 -12.29 23.18
N ASP A 93 2.00 -13.42 23.00
CA ASP A 93 2.71 -13.73 21.76
C ASP A 93 1.73 -13.82 20.59
N GLY A 94 2.16 -13.41 19.41
CA GLY A 94 1.31 -13.46 18.23
C GLY A 94 2.07 -13.30 16.92
N ALA A 95 1.36 -13.58 15.83
CA ALA A 95 1.88 -13.36 14.49
C ALA A 95 1.07 -12.27 13.78
N GLU A 96 1.80 -11.39 13.08
CA GLU A 96 1.24 -10.37 12.21
C GLU A 96 1.65 -10.64 10.76
N VAL A 97 0.80 -10.25 9.80
CA VAL A 97 1.13 -10.24 8.38
C VAL A 97 1.30 -8.80 7.94
N VAL A 98 2.55 -8.38 7.84
CA VAL A 98 2.92 -7.03 7.38
C VAL A 98 2.75 -7.00 5.87
N GLN A 99 1.98 -6.04 5.35
CA GLN A 99 1.60 -5.94 3.95
C GLN A 99 2.23 -4.69 3.33
N LEU A 100 2.83 -4.87 2.16
CA LEU A 100 3.42 -3.81 1.34
C LEU A 100 2.51 -3.53 0.15
N TYR A 101 2.07 -2.29 0.02
CA TYR A 101 1.33 -1.79 -1.12
C TYR A 101 2.12 -0.70 -1.84
N ILE A 102 1.94 -0.59 -3.14
CA ILE A 102 2.54 0.46 -3.96
C ILE A 102 1.44 1.10 -4.82
N ARG A 103 1.52 2.41 -4.98
CA ARG A 103 0.72 3.21 -5.89
C ARG A 103 1.64 3.95 -6.85
N ASP A 104 1.42 3.77 -8.13
CA ASP A 104 1.94 4.65 -9.16
C ASP A 104 1.05 5.90 -9.22
N LYS A 105 1.64 7.09 -9.01
CA LYS A 105 0.86 8.34 -8.92
C LYS A 105 0.45 8.84 -10.30
N VAL A 106 1.32 8.67 -11.30
CA VAL A 106 1.09 9.14 -12.66
C VAL A 106 1.75 8.16 -13.64
N ALA A 107 0.95 7.48 -14.42
CA ALA A 107 1.37 6.53 -15.45
C ALA A 107 0.63 6.82 -16.76
N GLU A 108 1.14 6.29 -17.88
CA GLU A 108 0.50 6.36 -19.18
C GLU A 108 -0.96 5.89 -19.14
N SER A 109 -1.22 4.78 -18.44
CA SER A 109 -2.58 4.28 -18.18
C SER A 109 -2.98 4.47 -16.72
N THR A 110 -4.28 4.69 -16.46
CA THR A 110 -4.81 4.84 -15.09
C THR A 110 -4.49 3.62 -14.24
N ARG A 111 -3.69 3.82 -13.20
CA ARG A 111 -3.27 2.77 -12.27
C ARG A 111 -4.22 2.65 -11.08
N PRO A 112 -4.27 1.48 -10.43
CA PRO A 112 -4.96 1.31 -9.15
C PRO A 112 -4.44 2.27 -8.08
N VAL A 113 -5.33 2.68 -7.16
CA VAL A 113 -4.95 3.54 -6.03
C VAL A 113 -3.96 2.88 -5.07
N LYS A 114 -3.86 1.55 -5.10
CA LYS A 114 -2.83 0.75 -4.44
C LYS A 114 -2.88 -0.70 -4.95
N GLU A 115 -1.73 -1.35 -4.95
CA GLU A 115 -1.59 -2.77 -5.30
C GLU A 115 -0.72 -3.46 -4.27
N LEU A 116 -1.15 -4.62 -3.76
CA LEU A 116 -0.32 -5.45 -2.88
C LEU A 116 0.87 -5.98 -3.68
N LYS A 117 2.07 -5.62 -3.28
CA LYS A 117 3.33 -6.02 -3.94
C LYS A 117 4.19 -6.97 -3.10
N GLY A 118 3.85 -7.13 -1.82
CA GLY A 118 4.54 -8.07 -0.95
C GLY A 118 3.91 -8.19 0.42
N PHE A 119 4.26 -9.25 1.14
CA PHE A 119 3.86 -9.43 2.53
C PHE A 119 4.86 -10.32 3.26
N GLN A 120 4.94 -10.16 4.59
CA GLN A 120 5.75 -11.00 5.47
C GLN A 120 4.94 -11.36 6.71
N LYS A 121 4.86 -12.66 7.03
CA LYS A 121 4.29 -13.13 8.29
C LYS A 121 5.38 -13.20 9.34
N VAL A 122 5.20 -12.45 10.42
CA VAL A 122 6.20 -12.27 11.49
C VAL A 122 5.59 -12.68 12.82
N PHE A 123 6.26 -13.57 13.53
CA PHE A 123 5.90 -13.93 14.91
C PHE A 123 6.72 -13.07 15.88
N LEU A 124 6.05 -12.46 16.85
CA LEU A 124 6.66 -11.66 17.92
C LEU A 124 6.16 -12.10 19.28
N LYS A 125 7.07 -12.18 20.25
CA LYS A 125 6.71 -12.32 21.66
C LYS A 125 6.04 -11.04 22.17
N ALA A 126 5.33 -11.13 23.28
CA ALA A 126 4.79 -9.97 23.97
C ALA A 126 5.92 -8.95 24.28
N GLY A 127 5.74 -7.69 23.87
CA GLY A 127 6.72 -6.61 23.99
C GLY A 127 7.88 -6.64 23.00
N GLU A 128 8.00 -7.66 22.14
CA GLU A 128 9.07 -7.75 21.15
C GLU A 128 8.86 -6.76 20.00
N SER A 129 9.97 -6.14 19.56
CA SER A 129 10.03 -5.31 18.36
C SER A 129 10.97 -5.94 17.33
N ARG A 130 10.65 -5.80 16.05
CA ARG A 130 11.46 -6.29 14.93
C ARG A 130 11.41 -5.34 13.75
N GLU A 131 12.59 -5.12 13.13
CA GLU A 131 12.67 -4.41 11.86
C GLU A 131 12.21 -5.35 10.74
N ILE A 132 11.24 -4.89 9.94
CA ILE A 132 10.73 -5.56 8.77
C ILE A 132 11.24 -4.80 7.55
N THR A 133 11.83 -5.53 6.61
CA THR A 133 12.50 -4.96 5.44
C THR A 133 11.84 -5.46 4.15
N PHE A 134 11.54 -4.54 3.23
CA PHE A 134 11.11 -4.84 1.87
C PHE A 134 12.10 -4.25 0.87
N LYS A 135 12.53 -5.06 -0.08
CA LYS A 135 13.34 -4.61 -1.22
C LYS A 135 12.41 -4.28 -2.38
N ILE A 136 12.47 -3.04 -2.84
CA ILE A 136 11.70 -2.54 -3.98
C ILE A 136 12.61 -2.54 -5.20
N THR A 137 12.16 -3.18 -6.26
CA THR A 137 12.85 -3.24 -7.56
C THR A 137 11.90 -2.75 -8.65
N PRO A 138 12.43 -2.34 -9.83
CA PRO A 138 11.56 -1.95 -10.95
C PRO A 138 10.54 -3.02 -11.34
N ASP A 139 10.86 -4.30 -11.15
CA ASP A 139 9.92 -5.40 -11.45
C ASP A 139 8.63 -5.33 -10.63
N LEU A 140 8.66 -4.81 -9.41
CA LEU A 140 7.46 -4.61 -8.58
C LEU A 140 6.59 -3.45 -9.11
N LEU A 141 7.16 -2.56 -9.93
CA LEU A 141 6.52 -1.36 -10.45
C LEU A 141 5.95 -1.55 -11.86
N LYS A 142 6.32 -2.66 -12.53
CA LYS A 142 5.90 -2.94 -13.90
C LYS A 142 4.39 -3.13 -14.02
N TYR A 143 3.89 -2.71 -15.17
CA TYR A 143 2.53 -2.90 -15.62
C TYR A 143 2.48 -2.99 -17.17
N TYR A 144 1.35 -3.37 -17.74
CA TYR A 144 1.16 -3.34 -19.19
C TYR A 144 0.69 -1.95 -19.63
N ASN A 145 1.50 -1.28 -20.45
CA ASN A 145 1.18 0.00 -21.08
C ASN A 145 0.19 -0.17 -22.26
N TYR A 146 -0.14 0.91 -22.97
CA TYR A 146 -1.05 0.86 -24.12
C TYR A 146 -0.49 0.06 -25.30
N GLU A 147 0.82 -0.06 -25.41
CA GLU A 147 1.49 -0.88 -26.43
C GLU A 147 1.60 -2.36 -26.03
N LEU A 148 0.97 -2.76 -24.91
CA LEU A 148 1.02 -4.11 -24.31
C LEU A 148 2.44 -4.55 -23.91
N GLN A 149 3.32 -3.60 -23.64
CA GLN A 149 4.65 -3.87 -23.11
C GLN A 149 4.59 -3.90 -21.57
N TYR A 150 5.29 -4.84 -20.97
CA TYR A 150 5.38 -4.96 -19.50
C TYR A 150 6.56 -4.16 -18.99
N VAL A 151 6.31 -2.90 -18.60
CA VAL A 151 7.33 -1.89 -18.30
C VAL A 151 7.09 -1.21 -16.96
N ALA A 152 8.16 -0.68 -16.36
CA ALA A 152 8.09 0.32 -15.31
C ALA A 152 8.36 1.69 -15.94
N GLU A 153 7.62 2.72 -15.53
CA GLU A 153 7.82 4.08 -16.00
C GLU A 153 8.46 4.96 -14.92
N PRO A 154 9.35 5.89 -15.30
CA PRO A 154 9.87 6.89 -14.38
C PRO A 154 8.73 7.72 -13.79
N GLY A 155 8.79 7.99 -12.49
CA GLY A 155 7.72 8.74 -11.83
C GLY A 155 7.79 8.66 -10.32
N ALA A 156 6.81 9.30 -9.67
CA ALA A 156 6.66 9.27 -8.22
C ALA A 156 5.70 8.15 -7.80
N PHE A 157 6.11 7.42 -6.77
CA PHE A 157 5.37 6.29 -6.21
C PHE A 157 5.11 6.52 -4.73
N ASP A 158 3.91 6.15 -4.26
CA ASP A 158 3.63 6.00 -2.84
C ASP A 158 3.84 4.53 -2.44
N LEU A 159 4.65 4.33 -1.41
CA LEU A 159 4.92 3.05 -0.77
C LEU A 159 4.17 3.03 0.56
N MET A 160 3.35 2.00 0.78
CA MET A 160 2.51 1.90 1.95
C MET A 160 2.77 0.57 2.65
N ILE A 161 2.97 0.60 3.99
CA ILE A 161 3.15 -0.60 4.80
C ILE A 161 2.17 -0.57 5.97
N GLY A 162 1.47 -1.68 6.19
CA GLY A 162 0.53 -1.78 7.30
C GLY A 162 -0.10 -3.15 7.49
N THR A 163 -1.13 -3.17 8.30
CA THR A 163 -1.83 -4.40 8.71
C THR A 163 -2.89 -4.85 7.68
N ASP A 164 -3.42 -3.92 6.90
CA ASP A 164 -4.41 -4.13 5.84
C ASP A 164 -4.38 -2.97 4.84
N SER A 165 -5.26 -2.98 3.83
CA SER A 165 -5.26 -2.00 2.75
C SER A 165 -5.67 -0.57 3.16
N GLN A 166 -6.26 -0.37 4.32
CA GLN A 166 -6.65 0.95 4.84
C GLN A 166 -5.70 1.44 5.93
N HIS A 167 -5.30 0.56 6.84
CA HIS A 167 -4.45 0.91 7.98
C HIS A 167 -2.98 0.77 7.59
N VAL A 168 -2.46 1.77 6.88
CA VAL A 168 -1.09 1.81 6.36
C VAL A 168 -0.38 3.10 6.74
N LYS A 169 0.94 3.02 6.90
CA LYS A 169 1.86 4.16 6.85
C LYS A 169 2.29 4.38 5.42
N THR A 170 2.62 5.61 5.04
CA THR A 170 2.99 5.95 3.65
C THR A 170 4.33 6.67 3.60
N ALA A 171 5.15 6.33 2.62
CA ALA A 171 6.36 7.04 2.22
C ALA A 171 6.35 7.20 0.70
N THR A 172 7.03 8.23 0.17
CA THR A 172 7.09 8.49 -1.27
C THR A 172 8.53 8.33 -1.76
N PHE A 173 8.69 7.75 -2.95
CA PHE A 173 9.97 7.66 -3.64
C PHE A 173 9.80 7.96 -5.14
N VAL A 174 10.93 8.16 -5.85
CA VAL A 174 10.95 8.44 -7.28
C VAL A 174 11.76 7.38 -8.02
N LEU A 175 11.19 6.80 -9.08
CA LEU A 175 11.91 6.01 -10.08
C LEU A 175 12.44 7.00 -11.14
N ARG A 176 13.78 7.04 -11.34
CA ARG A 176 14.44 7.95 -12.28
C ARG A 176 14.64 7.30 -13.64
N SER A 177 14.49 8.08 -14.72
CA SER A 177 14.98 7.68 -16.04
C SER A 177 16.52 7.66 -16.09
N GLU A 178 17.10 6.91 -17.01
CA GLU A 178 18.56 6.82 -17.17
C GLU A 178 19.18 8.17 -17.60
N GLU A 179 18.41 9.05 -18.25
CA GLU A 179 18.91 10.35 -18.77
C GLU A 179 19.28 11.37 -17.68
N HIS A 180 18.73 11.27 -16.47
CA HIS A 180 19.02 12.22 -15.39
C HIS A 180 20.30 11.93 -14.59
N THR A 181 21.09 10.93 -14.95
CA THR A 181 22.35 10.60 -14.26
C THR A 181 23.53 11.43 -14.76
N SER A 182 23.40 12.15 -15.86
CA SER A 182 24.52 12.87 -16.52
C SER A 182 24.65 14.37 -16.18
N GLU A 183 23.70 14.97 -15.43
CA GLU A 183 23.74 16.41 -15.16
C GLU A 183 24.31 16.82 -13.80
N LEU A 184 24.85 15.89 -13.02
CA LEU A 184 25.48 16.17 -11.70
C LEU A 184 26.92 15.66 -11.62
N GLN A 185 27.76 15.88 -12.66
CA GLN A 185 29.21 15.79 -12.56
C GLN A 185 29.84 17.15 -12.81
#